data_bf54b191eb0f1ae82791e80f91658663
#
_entry.id   bf54b191eb0f1ae82791e80f91658663
#
_cell.length_a   1.000
_cell.length_b   1.000
_cell.length_c   1.000
_cell.angle_alpha   90.00
_cell.angle_beta   90.00
_cell.angle_gamma   90.00
#
_symmetry.space_group_name_H-M   'P 1'
#
loop_
_entity.id
_entity.type
_entity.pdbx_description
1 polymer ?
#
loop_
_entity_poly.entity_id
_entity_poly.type
_entity_poly.pdbx_seq_one_letter_code
_entity_poly.pdbx_strand_id
1 'polypeptide(L)' 'MSQCEIVDSKELATRWKVPETWVREQVRRRAQDRIPHIRFGKYVRFEWNCPDLTSWYDRHRCCKE' A
#
# COMPACT_ATOMS: atom_id res chain seq x y z
N MET A 1 -16.64 -7.66 -12.33
CA MET A 1 -15.70 -8.38 -11.65
C MET A 1 -14.47 -7.60 -11.36
N SER A 2 -14.18 -7.47 -10.14
CA SER A 2 -13.05 -6.68 -9.82
C SER A 2 -11.80 -7.49 -9.94
N GLN A 3 -10.78 -6.89 -10.44
CA GLN A 3 -9.52 -7.53 -10.61
C GLN A 3 -8.48 -6.80 -9.85
N CYS A 4 -7.92 -7.44 -8.85
CA CYS A 4 -6.86 -6.85 -8.10
C CYS A 4 -5.54 -7.17 -8.78
N GLU A 5 -4.75 -6.17 -8.96
CA GLU A 5 -3.44 -6.34 -9.58
C GLU A 5 -2.40 -6.43 -8.48
N ILE A 6 -1.46 -7.34 -8.63
CA ILE A 6 -0.40 -7.48 -7.63
C ILE A 6 0.76 -6.59 -8.01
N VAL A 7 1.16 -5.72 -7.08
CA VAL A 7 2.28 -4.82 -7.30
C VAL A 7 3.23 -4.94 -6.12
N ASP A 8 4.50 -4.63 -6.36
CA ASP A 8 5.48 -4.65 -5.26
C ASP A 8 5.63 -3.25 -4.68
N SER A 9 6.52 -3.13 -3.71
CA SER A 9 6.71 -1.83 -3.03
C SER A 9 7.16 -0.75 -4.00
N LYS A 10 8.03 -1.11 -4.90
CA LYS A 10 8.56 -0.13 -5.83
C LYS A 10 7.47 0.38 -6.76
N GLU A 11 6.66 -0.53 -7.26
CA GLU A 11 5.60 -0.13 -8.16
C GLU A 11 4.53 0.66 -7.44
N LEU A 12 4.18 0.25 -6.24
CA LEU A 12 3.20 0.98 -5.47
C LEU A 12 3.69 2.40 -5.18
N ALA A 13 4.96 2.52 -4.83
CA ALA A 13 5.54 3.83 -4.58
C ALA A 13 5.47 4.70 -5.82
N THR A 14 5.75 4.12 -6.97
CA THR A 14 5.69 4.85 -8.22
C THR A 14 4.27 5.34 -8.50
N ARG A 15 3.30 4.48 -8.29
CA ARG A 15 1.92 4.85 -8.56
C ARG A 15 1.43 5.94 -7.62
N TRP A 16 1.86 5.89 -6.38
CA TRP A 16 1.49 6.90 -5.40
C TRP A 16 2.44 8.09 -5.41
N LYS A 17 3.52 8.00 -6.18
CA LYS A 17 4.51 9.09 -6.31
C LYS A 17 5.14 9.42 -4.97
N VAL A 18 5.52 8.40 -4.25
CA VAL A 18 6.23 8.56 -2.98
C VAL A 18 7.48 7.70 -3.03
N PRO A 19 8.45 7.94 -2.15
CA PRO A 19 9.65 7.11 -2.13
C PRO A 19 9.34 5.68 -1.73
N GLU A 20 10.06 4.75 -2.31
CA GLU A 20 9.87 3.34 -1.96
C GLU A 20 10.17 3.09 -0.49
N THR A 21 11.15 3.78 0.06
CA THR A 21 11.47 3.62 1.47
C THR A 21 10.29 4.00 2.35
N TRP A 22 9.53 5.01 1.94
CA TRP A 22 8.36 5.39 2.71
C TRP A 22 7.33 4.27 2.73
N VAL A 23 7.12 3.62 1.58
CA VAL A 23 6.18 2.51 1.51
C VAL A 23 6.64 1.36 2.40
N ARG A 24 7.93 1.06 2.37
CA ARG A 24 8.44 -0.01 3.20
C ARG A 24 8.28 0.29 4.68
N GLU A 25 8.43 1.53 5.06
CA GLU A 25 8.24 1.90 6.45
C GLU A 25 6.81 1.70 6.89
N GLN A 26 5.87 1.90 5.99
CA GLN A 26 4.46 1.79 6.34
C GLN A 26 4.01 0.34 6.52
N VAL A 27 4.81 -0.64 6.11
CA VAL A 27 4.45 -2.03 6.32
C VAL A 27 5.23 -2.66 7.45
N ARG A 28 6.10 -1.91 8.11
CA ARG A 28 6.86 -2.45 9.21
C ARG A 28 5.97 -2.65 10.43
N ARG A 29 6.41 -3.53 11.31
CA ARG A 29 5.63 -3.80 12.50
C ARG A 29 5.36 -2.59 13.33
N ARG A 30 6.28 -1.65 13.33
CA ARG A 30 6.14 -0.47 14.16
C ARG A 30 5.13 0.51 13.64
N ALA A 31 4.75 0.41 12.38
CA ALA A 31 3.79 1.35 11.84
C ALA A 31 2.45 1.14 12.53
N GLN A 32 1.83 2.23 12.92
CA GLN A 32 0.57 2.14 13.61
C GLN A 32 -0.56 1.68 12.69
N ASP A 33 -0.53 2.16 11.46
CA ASP A 33 -1.59 1.83 10.52
C ASP A 33 -0.93 1.31 9.26
N ARG A 34 -0.61 0.03 9.27
CA ARG A 34 0.14 -0.55 8.17
C ARG A 34 -0.70 -0.64 6.91
N ILE A 35 -0.03 -0.44 5.77
CA ILE A 35 -0.69 -0.61 4.49
C ILE A 35 -1.08 -2.08 4.34
N PRO A 36 -2.30 -2.38 3.92
CA PRO A 36 -2.69 -3.77 3.67
C PRO A 36 -1.77 -4.40 2.63
N HIS A 37 -1.20 -5.53 2.96
CA HIS A 37 -0.23 -6.18 2.08
C HIS A 37 -0.29 -7.69 2.25
N ILE A 38 0.33 -8.38 1.30
CA ILE A 38 0.46 -9.83 1.35
C ILE A 38 1.93 -10.14 1.51
N ARG A 39 2.25 -11.06 2.38
CA ARG A 39 3.63 -11.44 2.59
C ARG A 39 3.86 -12.86 2.10
N PHE A 40 4.75 -12.97 1.12
CA PHE A 40 5.18 -14.27 0.63
C PHE A 40 6.60 -14.51 1.14
N GLY A 41 6.74 -15.07 2.33
CA GLY A 41 8.05 -15.21 2.93
C GLY A 41 8.67 -13.84 3.15
N LYS A 42 9.74 -13.56 2.43
CA LYS A 42 10.40 -12.26 2.55
C LYS A 42 9.90 -11.26 1.53
N TYR A 43 8.97 -11.67 0.68
CA TYR A 43 8.46 -10.76 -0.35
C TYR A 43 7.17 -10.13 0.10
N VAL A 44 7.07 -8.82 -0.08
CA VAL A 44 5.87 -8.07 0.27
C VAL A 44 5.22 -7.59 -1.02
N ARG A 45 3.93 -7.82 -1.15
CA ARG A 45 3.18 -7.41 -2.33
C ARG A 45 1.90 -6.75 -1.89
N PHE A 46 1.33 -5.97 -2.80
CA PHE A 46 0.10 -5.24 -2.50
C PHE A 46 -0.92 -5.56 -3.58
N GLU A 47 -2.18 -5.55 -3.19
CA GLU A 47 -3.26 -5.80 -4.14
C GLU A 47 -3.84 -4.48 -4.57
N TRP A 48 -3.42 -4.04 -5.73
CA TRP A 48 -3.89 -2.77 -6.29
C TRP A 48 -5.35 -2.90 -6.70
N ASN A 49 -6.14 -1.88 -6.44
CA ASN A 49 -7.55 -1.86 -6.78
C ASN A 49 -8.42 -2.74 -5.88
N CYS A 50 -7.91 -3.19 -4.79
CA CYS A 50 -8.71 -3.95 -3.84
C CYS A 50 -9.26 -3.03 -2.78
N PRO A 51 -10.40 -3.38 -2.20
CA PRO A 51 -11.04 -2.50 -1.21
C PRO A 51 -10.16 -2.18 -0.02
N ASP A 52 -9.38 -3.15 0.43
CA ASP A 52 -8.54 -2.93 1.59
C ASP A 52 -7.54 -1.81 1.36
N LEU A 53 -6.85 -1.86 0.24
CA LEU A 53 -5.85 -0.85 -0.07
C LEU A 53 -6.52 0.50 -0.33
N THR A 54 -7.63 0.48 -1.02
CA THR A 54 -8.34 1.70 -1.32
C THR A 54 -8.85 2.36 -0.03
N SER A 55 -9.32 1.57 0.91
CA SER A 55 -9.76 2.10 2.19
C SER A 55 -8.62 2.75 2.95
N TRP A 56 -7.48 2.09 2.95
CA TRP A 56 -6.31 2.66 3.62
C TRP A 56 -5.93 3.99 3.00
N TYR A 57 -5.92 4.03 1.67
CA TYR A 57 -5.59 5.24 0.94
C TYR A 57 -6.58 6.37 1.29
N ASP A 58 -7.85 6.05 1.31
CA ASP A 58 -8.87 7.05 1.60
C ASP A 58 -8.75 7.62 3.00
N ARG A 59 -8.38 6.79 3.95
CA ARG A 59 -8.21 7.28 5.32
C ARG A 59 -7.08 8.26 5.44
N HIS A 60 -6.13 8.22 4.52
CA HIS A 60 -4.97 9.10 4.57
C HIS A 60 -5.10 10.29 3.65
N ARG A 61 -6.20 10.41 2.94
CA ARG A 61 -6.40 11.56 2.10
C ARG A 61 -6.78 12.76 2.95
N CYS A 62 -6.12 13.86 2.63
CA CYS A 62 -6.46 15.07 3.29
C CYS A 62 -7.31 15.85 2.38
N CYS A 63 -8.58 15.80 2.54
CA CYS A 63 -9.39 16.48 1.63
C CYS A 63 -9.94 17.74 2.16
N LYS A 64 -9.44 18.28 3.19
CA LYS A 64 -9.97 19.43 3.65
C LYS A 64 -9.48 20.57 3.08
N GLU A 65 -9.99 21.16 2.80
CA GLU A 65 -9.50 22.13 2.31
C GLU A 65 -10.10 22.82 2.25
#